data_7f4af40eb099d89e8082a9d3d0231115
#
_entry.id   7f4af40eb099d89e8082a9d3d0231115
#
_cell.length_a   1.000
_cell.length_b   1.000
_cell.length_c   1.000
_cell.angle_alpha   90.00
_cell.angle_beta   90.00
_cell.angle_gamma   90.00
#
_symmetry.space_group_name_H-M   'P 1'
#
loop_
_entity.id
_entity.type
_entity.pdbx_description
1 polymer ?
#
loop_
_entity_poly.entity_id
_entity_poly.type
_entity_poly.pdbx_seq_one_letter_code
_entity_poly.pdbx_strand_id
1 'polypeptide(L)'
;MSRVLSPLLAFAAAALAVGPARTAADDAKADPYDQSKVALEAEPPADFKGKRVLLVAGRQSHGPGDHEFFAGTAILADLLKQTPGVWPIVARDGWPKNEKLFDTADAILFYMDGRGGHPVVQGDRMDKLQKQIDRGTGWVNLHYAVDYLPQHGKKVLGWMGGYYEPDYSINPHWDAEVRTLPAHPITRGVKPFTLRDEWYYGMRFPDDTKGLTPILQAVPPDGTRTTAYTKGRKGEIETMAWAYDRKDGGRGFGFTGGHFHRNWADEDFRRVVVNAVLWAAKVEVPEAGAKVAFDPADLNKNLDRKGKGEFKPILPPGKK
;
A
#
# COMPACT_ATOMS: atom_id res chain seq x y z
N MET A 1 -43.90 -12.04 55.79
CA MET A 1 -44.12 -12.65 54.46
C MET A 1 -43.88 -11.62 53.38
N SER A 2 -42.65 -11.53 52.90
CA SER A 2 -42.28 -10.58 51.84
C SER A 2 -41.93 -11.34 50.58
N ARG A 3 -42.69 -11.11 49.54
CA ARG A 3 -42.44 -11.70 48.18
C ARG A 3 -41.38 -10.87 47.44
N VAL A 4 -40.32 -11.51 47.09
CA VAL A 4 -39.27 -10.96 46.20
C VAL A 4 -39.69 -11.25 44.75
N LEU A 5 -39.86 -10.19 43.98
CA LEU A 5 -40.05 -10.23 42.53
C LEU A 5 -38.69 -10.13 41.83
N SER A 6 -38.30 -11.16 41.09
CA SER A 6 -37.13 -11.17 40.19
C SER A 6 -37.51 -10.58 38.84
N PRO A 7 -36.71 -9.69 38.22
CA PRO A 7 -36.94 -9.26 36.85
C PRO A 7 -36.37 -10.27 35.84
N LEU A 8 -37.21 -10.72 34.91
CA LEU A 8 -36.77 -11.42 33.70
C LEU A 8 -36.02 -10.45 32.75
N LEU A 9 -34.77 -10.75 32.51
CA LEU A 9 -34.03 -10.13 31.41
C LEU A 9 -34.39 -10.83 30.08
N ALA A 10 -35.03 -10.11 29.19
CA ALA A 10 -35.27 -10.54 27.82
C ALA A 10 -33.98 -10.32 26.98
N PHE A 11 -33.34 -11.40 26.57
CA PHE A 11 -32.29 -11.35 25.56
C PHE A 11 -32.90 -11.17 24.17
N ALA A 12 -32.72 -10.02 23.54
CA ALA A 12 -33.03 -9.82 22.14
C ALA A 12 -31.89 -10.44 21.29
N ALA A 13 -32.16 -11.56 20.64
CA ALA A 13 -31.25 -12.13 19.64
C ALA A 13 -31.30 -11.28 18.37
N ALA A 14 -30.23 -10.54 18.10
CA ALA A 14 -30.02 -9.89 16.80
C ALA A 14 -29.69 -10.96 15.75
N ALA A 15 -30.63 -11.24 14.86
CA ALA A 15 -30.41 -12.09 13.71
C ALA A 15 -29.47 -11.35 12.73
N LEU A 16 -28.25 -11.83 12.62
CA LEU A 16 -27.34 -11.45 11.53
C LEU A 16 -27.94 -11.97 10.21
N ALA A 17 -28.45 -11.09 9.38
CA ALA A 17 -28.85 -11.43 8.02
C ALA A 17 -27.58 -11.79 7.23
N VAL A 18 -27.33 -13.09 7.07
CA VAL A 18 -26.36 -13.62 6.10
C VAL A 18 -26.98 -13.40 4.73
N GLY A 19 -26.45 -12.43 3.97
CA GLY A 19 -26.82 -12.25 2.57
C GLY A 19 -26.55 -13.53 1.77
N PRO A 20 -27.23 -13.75 0.64
CA PRO A 20 -27.07 -14.96 -0.15
C PRO A 20 -25.61 -15.16 -0.53
N ALA A 21 -25.07 -16.36 -0.28
CA ALA A 21 -23.74 -16.75 -0.71
C ALA A 21 -23.66 -16.62 -2.25
N ARG A 22 -22.71 -15.81 -2.75
CA ARG A 22 -22.41 -15.74 -4.18
C ARG A 22 -22.01 -17.12 -4.67
N THR A 23 -22.61 -17.56 -5.76
CA THR A 23 -22.24 -18.84 -6.39
C THR A 23 -21.06 -18.61 -7.35
N ALA A 24 -20.17 -19.59 -7.46
CA ALA A 24 -19.06 -19.57 -8.42
C ALA A 24 -19.51 -19.33 -9.90
N ALA A 25 -20.81 -19.53 -10.20
CA ALA A 25 -21.40 -19.26 -11.50
C ALA A 25 -21.66 -17.76 -11.75
N ASP A 26 -21.83 -16.93 -10.69
CA ASP A 26 -22.01 -15.48 -10.83
C ASP A 26 -20.67 -14.78 -11.10
N ASP A 27 -19.56 -15.33 -10.60
CA ASP A 27 -18.21 -14.79 -10.81
C ASP A 27 -17.68 -15.11 -12.23
N ALA A 28 -18.16 -16.19 -12.89
CA ALA A 28 -17.76 -16.55 -14.25
C ALA A 28 -18.28 -15.62 -15.36
N LYS A 29 -19.14 -14.64 -15.03
CA LYS A 29 -19.73 -13.67 -15.98
C LYS A 29 -19.28 -12.22 -15.74
N ALA A 30 -18.53 -11.94 -14.69
CA ALA A 30 -18.07 -10.58 -14.43
C ALA A 30 -16.91 -10.21 -15.35
N ASP A 31 -16.99 -9.06 -16.05
CA ASP A 31 -15.87 -8.54 -16.84
C ASP A 31 -14.73 -8.15 -15.86
N PRO A 32 -13.55 -8.79 -15.93
CA PRO A 32 -12.42 -8.49 -15.05
C PRO A 32 -11.91 -7.06 -15.22
N TYR A 33 -12.24 -6.42 -16.32
CA TYR A 33 -11.85 -5.05 -16.67
C TYR A 33 -12.92 -4.01 -16.34
N ASP A 34 -14.04 -4.40 -15.73
CA ASP A 34 -15.08 -3.46 -15.28
C ASP A 34 -14.62 -2.70 -14.03
N GLN A 35 -14.16 -1.47 -14.26
CA GLN A 35 -13.71 -0.55 -13.21
C GLN A 35 -14.81 0.39 -12.72
N SER A 36 -16.03 0.31 -13.29
CA SER A 36 -17.13 1.26 -13.03
C SER A 36 -17.67 1.18 -11.61
N LYS A 37 -17.45 0.06 -10.91
CA LYS A 37 -17.92 -0.17 -9.54
C LYS A 37 -17.03 0.48 -8.46
N VAL A 38 -15.84 0.94 -8.82
CA VAL A 38 -14.97 1.67 -7.89
C VAL A 38 -15.38 3.14 -7.88
N ALA A 39 -15.91 3.60 -6.77
CA ALA A 39 -16.27 5.01 -6.60
C ALA A 39 -15.00 5.88 -6.58
N LEU A 40 -14.85 6.74 -7.59
CA LEU A 40 -13.72 7.64 -7.70
C LEU A 40 -13.99 8.94 -6.94
N GLU A 41 -12.96 9.39 -6.19
CA GLU A 41 -12.94 10.68 -5.47
C GLU A 41 -14.17 10.87 -4.57
N ALA A 42 -14.71 9.75 -4.04
CA ALA A 42 -15.87 9.75 -3.17
C ALA A 42 -15.49 10.21 -1.76
N GLU A 43 -15.90 11.41 -1.42
CA GLU A 43 -15.67 11.97 -0.09
C GLU A 43 -16.63 11.35 0.94
N PRO A 44 -16.23 11.29 2.23
CA PRO A 44 -17.12 10.84 3.29
C PRO A 44 -18.28 11.84 3.51
N PRO A 45 -19.34 11.42 4.22
CA PRO A 45 -20.37 12.34 4.70
C PRO A 45 -19.78 13.52 5.47
N ALA A 46 -20.46 14.67 5.43
CA ALA A 46 -19.95 15.91 6.03
C ALA A 46 -19.71 15.83 7.55
N ASP A 47 -20.43 14.95 8.24
CA ASP A 47 -20.29 14.69 9.68
C ASP A 47 -19.26 13.63 10.04
N PHE A 48 -18.57 13.04 9.06
CA PHE A 48 -17.52 12.04 9.28
C PHE A 48 -16.35 12.61 10.09
N LYS A 49 -16.04 11.95 11.21
CA LYS A 49 -14.98 12.34 12.16
C LYS A 49 -13.71 11.50 12.08
N GLY A 50 -13.67 10.53 11.17
CA GLY A 50 -12.53 9.62 11.02
C GLY A 50 -11.40 10.17 10.16
N LYS A 51 -10.52 9.27 9.76
CA LYS A 51 -9.34 9.56 8.95
C LYS A 51 -9.59 9.35 7.46
N ARG A 52 -9.20 10.33 6.66
CA ARG A 52 -9.31 10.29 5.19
C ARG A 52 -7.97 9.87 4.61
N VAL A 53 -7.98 8.80 3.81
CA VAL A 53 -6.80 8.28 3.14
C VAL A 53 -6.98 8.43 1.63
N LEU A 54 -6.21 9.31 1.00
CA LEU A 54 -6.22 9.48 -0.44
C LEU A 54 -5.28 8.45 -1.08
N LEU A 55 -5.85 7.58 -1.92
CA LEU A 55 -5.16 6.54 -2.65
C LEU A 55 -5.10 6.92 -4.14
N VAL A 56 -3.92 7.17 -4.67
CA VAL A 56 -3.73 7.62 -6.04
C VAL A 56 -3.11 6.50 -6.88
N ALA A 57 -3.90 5.89 -7.75
CA ALA A 57 -3.45 4.90 -8.71
C ALA A 57 -2.84 5.57 -9.95
N GLY A 58 -1.74 5.01 -10.45
CA GLY A 58 -1.11 5.39 -11.71
C GLY A 58 -1.95 5.05 -12.93
N ARG A 59 -1.45 5.44 -14.09
CA ARG A 59 -1.99 5.01 -15.38
C ARG A 59 -1.58 3.58 -15.67
N GLN A 60 -2.29 2.93 -16.58
CA GLN A 60 -1.95 1.61 -17.10
C GLN A 60 -0.48 1.55 -17.52
N SER A 61 0.21 0.50 -17.09
CA SER A 61 1.63 0.27 -17.30
C SER A 61 1.95 -1.22 -17.33
N HIS A 62 3.05 -1.62 -17.97
CA HIS A 62 3.54 -3.00 -18.04
C HIS A 62 2.55 -4.02 -18.62
N GLY A 63 2.87 -5.31 -18.51
CA GLY A 63 2.05 -6.40 -18.99
C GLY A 63 0.88 -6.78 -18.07
N PRO A 64 -0.01 -7.71 -18.51
CA PRO A 64 -1.09 -8.21 -17.67
C PRO A 64 -0.57 -8.86 -16.39
N GLY A 65 -1.16 -8.48 -15.25
CA GLY A 65 -0.78 -8.98 -13.93
C GLY A 65 0.41 -8.26 -13.28
N ASP A 66 1.11 -7.38 -14.03
CA ASP A 66 2.18 -6.52 -13.52
C ASP A 66 1.67 -5.08 -13.46
N HIS A 67 2.05 -4.31 -12.44
CA HIS A 67 1.62 -2.91 -12.27
C HIS A 67 0.11 -2.68 -12.46
N GLU A 68 -0.72 -3.57 -11.91
CA GLU A 68 -2.18 -3.37 -11.87
C GLU A 68 -2.51 -2.32 -10.80
N PHE A 69 -2.07 -1.09 -11.03
CA PHE A 69 -2.14 0.00 -10.05
C PHE A 69 -3.55 0.29 -9.59
N PHE A 70 -4.50 0.36 -10.54
CA PHE A 70 -5.88 0.65 -10.20
C PHE A 70 -6.54 -0.50 -9.44
N ALA A 71 -6.39 -1.75 -9.90
CA ALA A 71 -6.93 -2.93 -9.24
C ALA A 71 -6.33 -3.11 -7.83
N GLY A 72 -5.00 -2.95 -7.68
CA GLY A 72 -4.35 -3.00 -6.38
C GLY A 72 -4.80 -1.89 -5.43
N THR A 73 -5.03 -0.67 -5.95
CA THR A 73 -5.58 0.43 -5.17
C THR A 73 -7.03 0.17 -4.73
N ALA A 74 -7.85 -0.45 -5.59
CA ALA A 74 -9.22 -0.85 -5.24
C ALA A 74 -9.23 -1.91 -4.13
N ILE A 75 -8.36 -2.93 -4.22
CA ILE A 75 -8.16 -3.93 -3.16
C ILE A 75 -7.76 -3.22 -1.85
N LEU A 76 -6.78 -2.33 -1.89
CA LEU A 76 -6.33 -1.62 -0.69
C LEU A 76 -7.43 -0.76 -0.08
N ALA A 77 -8.26 -0.11 -0.91
CA ALA A 77 -9.40 0.65 -0.43
C ALA A 77 -10.39 -0.24 0.34
N ASP A 78 -10.71 -1.43 -0.19
CA ASP A 78 -11.62 -2.37 0.47
C ASP A 78 -11.02 -2.96 1.76
N LEU A 79 -9.71 -3.17 1.81
CA LEU A 79 -9.00 -3.57 3.03
C LEU A 79 -9.06 -2.47 4.10
N LEU A 80 -8.84 -1.21 3.74
CA LEU A 80 -8.85 -0.08 4.66
C LEU A 80 -10.25 0.17 5.25
N LYS A 81 -11.33 -0.06 4.47
CA LYS A 81 -12.72 -0.01 4.97
C LYS A 81 -13.01 -0.99 6.10
N GLN A 82 -12.19 -2.03 6.28
CA GLN A 82 -12.32 -2.99 7.38
C GLN A 82 -11.87 -2.40 8.73
N THR A 83 -11.22 -1.23 8.71
CA THR A 83 -10.84 -0.49 9.93
C THR A 83 -11.87 0.62 10.21
N PRO A 84 -12.62 0.53 11.33
CA PRO A 84 -13.58 1.58 11.69
C PRO A 84 -12.94 2.96 11.76
N GLY A 85 -13.63 3.98 11.26
CA GLY A 85 -13.15 5.35 11.29
C GLY A 85 -12.10 5.68 10.22
N VAL A 86 -11.88 4.81 9.24
CA VAL A 86 -11.00 5.08 8.08
C VAL A 86 -11.85 5.18 6.81
N TRP A 87 -11.66 6.25 6.05
CA TRP A 87 -12.32 6.46 4.77
C TRP A 87 -11.30 6.55 3.64
N PRO A 88 -11.15 5.50 2.82
CA PRO A 88 -10.32 5.53 1.63
C PRO A 88 -11.01 6.28 0.49
N ILE A 89 -10.27 7.16 -0.17
CA ILE A 89 -10.70 7.93 -1.34
C ILE A 89 -9.80 7.51 -2.49
N VAL A 90 -10.37 6.91 -3.54
CA VAL A 90 -9.61 6.42 -4.70
C VAL A 90 -9.58 7.47 -5.80
N ALA A 91 -8.40 7.87 -6.22
CA ALA A 91 -8.16 8.63 -7.44
C ALA A 91 -7.36 7.78 -8.44
N ARG A 92 -7.45 8.11 -9.72
CA ARG A 92 -6.77 7.38 -10.80
C ARG A 92 -5.94 8.29 -11.71
N ASP A 93 -5.24 7.69 -12.65
CA ASP A 93 -4.47 8.39 -13.68
C ASP A 93 -3.31 9.24 -13.12
N GLY A 94 -2.86 8.91 -11.90
CA GLY A 94 -1.68 9.48 -11.26
C GLY A 94 -1.90 10.81 -10.53
N TRP A 95 -3.10 11.41 -10.65
CA TRP A 95 -3.42 12.67 -9.97
C TRP A 95 -4.94 12.85 -9.83
N PRO A 96 -5.46 13.27 -8.65
CA PRO A 96 -6.89 13.49 -8.48
C PRO A 96 -7.37 14.67 -9.33
N LYS A 97 -8.58 14.56 -9.87
CA LYS A 97 -9.25 15.66 -10.58
C LYS A 97 -9.63 16.78 -9.61
N ASN A 98 -10.06 16.42 -8.42
CA ASN A 98 -10.33 17.34 -7.32
C ASN A 98 -9.08 17.46 -6.44
N GLU A 99 -8.19 18.42 -6.75
CA GLU A 99 -6.97 18.62 -5.96
C GLU A 99 -7.23 19.03 -4.49
N LYS A 100 -8.45 19.48 -4.13
CA LYS A 100 -8.80 19.79 -2.73
C LYS A 100 -8.79 18.55 -1.83
N LEU A 101 -8.83 17.35 -2.40
CA LEU A 101 -8.69 16.10 -1.65
C LEU A 101 -7.34 16.01 -0.92
N PHE A 102 -6.30 16.63 -1.45
CA PHE A 102 -5.01 16.73 -0.75
C PHE A 102 -5.12 17.52 0.55
N ASP A 103 -5.94 18.57 0.60
CA ASP A 103 -6.07 19.45 1.76
C ASP A 103 -6.80 18.78 2.93
N THR A 104 -7.58 17.76 2.67
CA THR A 104 -8.37 17.02 3.67
C THR A 104 -7.82 15.65 4.03
N ALA A 105 -6.85 15.14 3.29
CA ALA A 105 -6.27 13.83 3.53
C ALA A 105 -5.38 13.81 4.78
N ASP A 106 -5.54 12.78 5.62
CA ASP A 106 -4.64 12.48 6.75
C ASP A 106 -3.41 11.69 6.30
N ALA A 107 -3.55 10.89 5.24
CA ALA A 107 -2.44 10.25 4.54
C ALA A 107 -2.71 10.21 3.03
N ILE A 108 -1.64 10.26 2.24
CA ILE A 108 -1.66 10.17 0.79
C ILE A 108 -0.79 9.00 0.38
N LEU A 109 -1.33 8.10 -0.44
CA LEU A 109 -0.62 6.98 -1.01
C LEU A 109 -0.56 7.09 -2.52
N PHE A 110 0.63 6.87 -3.07
CA PHE A 110 0.87 6.76 -4.51
C PHE A 110 1.29 5.33 -4.87
N TYR A 111 0.57 4.72 -5.81
CA TYR A 111 0.89 3.43 -6.39
C TYR A 111 0.87 3.59 -7.91
N MET A 112 2.02 3.87 -8.50
CA MET A 112 2.15 4.33 -9.88
C MET A 112 3.57 4.19 -10.39
N ASP A 113 3.80 4.44 -11.69
CA ASP A 113 5.15 4.57 -12.24
C ASP A 113 5.90 5.78 -11.69
N GLY A 114 7.19 5.60 -11.54
CA GLY A 114 8.12 6.57 -10.97
C GLY A 114 9.01 7.30 -11.97
N ARG A 115 10.18 7.68 -11.51
CA ARG A 115 11.24 8.36 -12.26
C ARG A 115 10.78 9.69 -12.88
N GLY A 116 11.25 10.04 -14.07
CA GLY A 116 10.88 11.28 -14.76
C GLY A 116 9.41 11.39 -15.17
N GLY A 117 8.72 10.24 -15.32
CA GLY A 117 7.28 10.16 -15.57
C GLY A 117 6.41 10.24 -14.33
N HIS A 118 7.00 10.26 -13.13
CA HIS A 118 6.27 10.27 -11.87
C HIS A 118 5.33 11.49 -11.78
N PRO A 119 4.01 11.29 -11.64
CA PRO A 119 3.05 12.40 -11.61
C PRO A 119 3.36 13.48 -10.56
N VAL A 120 3.94 13.10 -9.43
CA VAL A 120 4.30 14.02 -8.33
C VAL A 120 5.34 15.07 -8.75
N VAL A 121 6.25 14.74 -9.68
CA VAL A 121 7.33 15.68 -10.08
C VAL A 121 6.94 16.60 -11.23
N GLN A 122 5.71 16.49 -11.73
CA GLN A 122 5.25 17.29 -12.87
C GLN A 122 4.81 18.69 -12.44
N GLY A 123 5.31 19.71 -13.15
CA GLY A 123 4.92 21.11 -12.91
C GLY A 123 5.21 21.56 -11.48
N ASP A 124 4.20 22.16 -10.83
CA ASP A 124 4.25 22.69 -9.47
C ASP A 124 3.77 21.71 -8.38
N ARG A 125 3.53 20.44 -8.75
CA ARG A 125 2.90 19.44 -7.87
C ARG A 125 3.71 19.16 -6.60
N MET A 126 5.03 19.12 -6.70
CA MET A 126 5.87 18.94 -5.51
C MET A 126 5.72 20.09 -4.50
N ASP A 127 5.51 21.32 -4.96
CA ASP A 127 5.31 22.47 -4.07
C ASP A 127 3.89 22.45 -3.44
N LYS A 128 2.88 22.01 -4.20
CA LYS A 128 1.53 21.76 -3.67
C LYS A 128 1.55 20.69 -2.58
N LEU A 129 2.27 19.59 -2.81
CA LEU A 129 2.39 18.50 -1.85
C LEU A 129 3.25 18.88 -0.64
N GLN A 130 4.25 19.76 -0.80
CA GLN A 130 5.03 20.25 0.34
C GLN A 130 4.13 20.88 1.41
N LYS A 131 3.07 21.60 1.02
CA LYS A 131 2.09 22.15 1.97
C LYS A 131 1.41 21.05 2.80
N GLN A 132 1.16 19.89 2.20
CA GLN A 132 0.56 18.75 2.90
C GLN A 132 1.56 18.08 3.84
N ILE A 133 2.83 17.99 3.40
CA ILE A 133 3.92 17.54 4.24
C ILE A 133 4.07 18.43 5.47
N ASP A 134 4.12 19.75 5.28
CA ASP A 134 4.25 20.73 6.37
C ASP A 134 3.07 20.67 7.35
N ARG A 135 1.88 20.28 6.91
CA ARG A 135 0.69 20.01 7.74
C ARG A 135 0.80 18.71 8.54
N GLY A 136 1.81 17.88 8.28
CA GLY A 136 2.01 16.59 8.94
C GLY A 136 1.23 15.43 8.32
N THR A 137 0.72 15.58 7.09
CA THR A 137 0.04 14.52 6.34
C THR A 137 0.98 13.32 6.14
N GLY A 138 0.46 12.10 6.32
CA GLY A 138 1.18 10.87 6.05
C GLY A 138 1.52 10.73 4.56
N TRP A 139 2.71 10.19 4.26
CA TRP A 139 3.19 9.99 2.90
C TRP A 139 3.54 8.53 2.67
N VAL A 140 2.95 7.90 1.65
CA VAL A 140 3.17 6.49 1.35
C VAL A 140 3.42 6.30 -0.14
N ASN A 141 4.53 5.67 -0.50
CA ASN A 141 4.80 5.27 -1.87
C ASN A 141 4.95 3.75 -1.96
N LEU A 142 4.21 3.15 -2.90
CA LEU A 142 4.29 1.73 -3.19
C LEU A 142 4.97 1.48 -4.53
N HIS A 143 5.85 0.50 -4.54
CA HIS A 143 6.54 -0.06 -5.69
C HIS A 143 7.29 1.02 -6.48
N TYR A 144 7.02 1.17 -7.77
CA TYR A 144 7.74 2.09 -8.64
C TYR A 144 7.55 3.57 -8.25
N ALA A 145 6.52 3.90 -7.46
CA ALA A 145 6.36 5.25 -6.91
C ALA A 145 7.48 5.66 -5.93
N VAL A 146 8.38 4.76 -5.51
CA VAL A 146 9.57 5.11 -4.71
C VAL A 146 10.74 5.61 -5.58
N ASP A 147 10.66 5.52 -6.92
CA ASP A 147 11.73 5.88 -7.85
C ASP A 147 11.64 7.36 -8.25
N TYR A 148 12.64 8.12 -7.85
CA TYR A 148 12.78 9.55 -8.15
C TYR A 148 14.12 9.86 -8.77
N LEU A 149 14.16 10.84 -9.67
CA LEU A 149 15.43 11.36 -10.18
C LEU A 149 16.20 12.09 -9.07
N PRO A 150 17.55 12.12 -9.14
CA PRO A 150 18.42 12.70 -8.09
C PRO A 150 18.07 14.15 -7.71
N GLN A 151 17.62 14.97 -8.68
CA GLN A 151 17.24 16.37 -8.42
C GLN A 151 16.05 16.52 -7.46
N HIS A 152 15.23 15.48 -7.29
CA HIS A 152 14.10 15.46 -6.35
C HIS A 152 14.47 14.81 -5.00
N GLY A 153 15.61 14.12 -4.94
CA GLY A 153 16.03 13.28 -3.82
C GLY A 153 15.98 13.99 -2.48
N LYS A 154 16.49 15.23 -2.36
CA LYS A 154 16.49 15.99 -1.11
C LYS A 154 15.06 16.19 -0.53
N LYS A 155 14.08 16.54 -1.39
CA LYS A 155 12.69 16.70 -0.95
C LYS A 155 12.11 15.36 -0.51
N VAL A 156 12.30 14.32 -1.30
CA VAL A 156 11.74 12.98 -1.04
C VAL A 156 12.34 12.35 0.23
N LEU A 157 13.65 12.51 0.47
CA LEU A 157 14.26 12.11 1.74
C LEU A 157 13.59 12.79 2.93
N GLY A 158 13.25 14.07 2.81
CA GLY A 158 12.50 14.78 3.85
C GLY A 158 11.06 14.29 4.04
N TRP A 159 10.42 13.77 3.01
CA TRP A 159 9.01 13.31 3.04
C TRP A 159 8.88 11.87 3.51
N MET A 160 9.75 10.99 3.00
CA MET A 160 9.62 9.54 3.09
C MET A 160 10.82 8.85 3.75
N GLY A 161 11.94 9.55 3.95
CA GLY A 161 13.15 8.99 4.56
C GLY A 161 13.98 8.10 3.66
N GLY A 162 13.59 7.87 2.42
CA GLY A 162 14.34 7.05 1.47
C GLY A 162 13.71 7.09 0.07
N TYR A 163 14.47 6.72 -0.96
CA TYR A 163 13.95 6.59 -2.33
C TYR A 163 14.87 5.71 -3.20
N TYR A 164 14.33 5.20 -4.30
CA TYR A 164 15.13 4.56 -5.36
C TYR A 164 15.76 5.65 -6.23
N GLU A 165 17.08 5.56 -6.43
CA GLU A 165 17.81 6.44 -7.33
C GLU A 165 18.35 5.65 -8.52
N PRO A 166 18.04 6.04 -9.77
CA PRO A 166 18.62 5.42 -10.96
C PRO A 166 20.14 5.34 -10.89
N ASP A 167 20.72 4.25 -11.41
CA ASP A 167 22.16 3.94 -11.43
C ASP A 167 22.81 3.67 -10.05
N TYR A 168 22.12 3.94 -8.95
CA TYR A 168 22.53 3.61 -7.59
C TYR A 168 21.78 2.38 -7.05
N SER A 169 20.45 2.42 -7.11
CA SER A 169 19.55 1.35 -6.70
C SER A 169 19.36 0.32 -7.81
N ILE A 170 18.75 -0.83 -7.49
CA ILE A 170 18.49 -1.92 -8.44
C ILE A 170 17.11 -2.54 -8.18
N ASN A 171 16.46 -3.07 -9.24
CA ASN A 171 15.09 -3.59 -9.22
C ASN A 171 14.95 -5.01 -9.84
N PRO A 172 15.65 -6.02 -9.33
CA PRO A 172 15.53 -7.38 -9.84
C PRO A 172 14.26 -8.08 -9.36
N HIS A 173 13.83 -9.10 -10.11
CA HIS A 173 12.84 -10.06 -9.65
C HIS A 173 13.51 -11.17 -8.83
N TRP A 174 13.16 -11.30 -7.55
CA TRP A 174 13.73 -12.33 -6.68
C TRP A 174 12.78 -12.72 -5.54
N ASP A 175 13.06 -13.89 -4.94
CA ASP A 175 12.33 -14.38 -3.77
C ASP A 175 12.98 -13.76 -2.51
N ALA A 176 12.33 -12.76 -1.93
CA ALA A 176 12.80 -12.14 -0.70
C ALA A 176 12.34 -12.95 0.51
N GLU A 177 13.29 -13.45 1.28
CA GLU A 177 13.03 -14.16 2.53
C GLU A 177 13.14 -13.20 3.71
N VAL A 178 11.99 -12.68 4.15
CA VAL A 178 11.88 -11.81 5.33
C VAL A 178 11.82 -12.68 6.58
N ARG A 179 12.95 -12.83 7.26
CA ARG A 179 13.11 -13.71 8.44
C ARG A 179 12.80 -13.03 9.76
N THR A 180 13.06 -11.73 9.84
CA THR A 180 12.93 -10.95 11.08
C THR A 180 12.16 -9.67 10.79
N LEU A 181 11.37 -9.26 11.77
CA LEU A 181 10.55 -8.05 11.71
C LEU A 181 10.85 -7.19 12.95
N PRO A 182 11.03 -5.87 12.81
CA PRO A 182 11.25 -5.00 13.96
C PRO A 182 9.98 -4.90 14.81
N ALA A 183 10.14 -4.55 16.10
CA ALA A 183 9.00 -4.18 16.95
C ALA A 183 8.48 -2.79 16.53
N HIS A 184 7.48 -2.75 15.64
CA HIS A 184 6.92 -1.52 15.09
C HIS A 184 5.41 -1.70 14.81
N PRO A 185 4.54 -0.66 14.91
CA PRO A 185 3.12 -0.81 14.60
C PRO A 185 2.85 -1.42 13.20
N ILE A 186 3.68 -1.14 12.21
CA ILE A 186 3.54 -1.68 10.84
C ILE A 186 3.70 -3.20 10.79
N THR A 187 4.47 -3.79 11.70
CA THR A 187 4.73 -5.24 11.72
C THR A 187 3.82 -6.02 12.67
N ARG A 188 2.89 -5.35 13.35
CA ARG A 188 1.91 -6.03 14.21
C ARG A 188 1.09 -7.06 13.42
N GLY A 189 1.04 -8.28 13.93
CA GLY A 189 0.33 -9.39 13.29
C GLY A 189 0.95 -9.93 12.00
N VAL A 190 2.08 -9.38 11.55
CA VAL A 190 2.85 -9.87 10.39
C VAL A 190 3.77 -11.01 10.82
N LYS A 191 3.84 -12.05 10.02
CA LYS A 191 4.74 -13.19 10.23
C LYS A 191 5.92 -13.12 9.26
N PRO A 192 7.07 -13.76 9.58
CA PRO A 192 8.11 -14.01 8.59
C PRO A 192 7.52 -14.68 7.34
N PHE A 193 7.92 -14.23 6.15
CA PHE A 193 7.41 -14.75 4.89
C PHE A 193 8.48 -14.76 3.80
N THR A 194 8.26 -15.55 2.76
CA THR A 194 9.05 -15.53 1.52
C THR A 194 8.11 -15.22 0.38
N LEU A 195 8.42 -14.18 -0.39
CA LEU A 195 7.59 -13.76 -1.50
C LEU A 195 8.44 -13.30 -2.69
N ARG A 196 8.08 -13.78 -3.88
CA ARG A 196 8.67 -13.32 -5.14
C ARG A 196 8.01 -12.03 -5.59
N ASP A 197 8.84 -10.99 -5.78
CA ASP A 197 8.42 -9.71 -6.35
C ASP A 197 9.60 -9.05 -7.09
N GLU A 198 9.37 -7.91 -7.70
CA GLU A 198 10.43 -7.00 -8.12
C GLU A 198 10.87 -6.15 -6.93
N TRP A 199 11.52 -6.79 -5.96
CA TRP A 199 11.96 -6.12 -4.76
C TRP A 199 13.18 -5.24 -5.04
N TYR A 200 12.97 -3.91 -5.00
CA TYR A 200 14.07 -2.95 -5.15
C TYR A 200 14.93 -2.92 -3.88
N TYR A 201 16.22 -2.70 -4.07
CA TYR A 201 17.16 -2.51 -2.97
C TYR A 201 18.29 -1.57 -3.34
N GLY A 202 19.21 -1.30 -2.37
CA GLY A 202 20.19 -0.24 -2.51
C GLY A 202 19.53 1.13 -2.51
N MET A 203 18.54 1.33 -1.64
CA MET A 203 17.83 2.61 -1.56
C MET A 203 18.75 3.74 -1.07
N ARG A 204 18.48 4.97 -1.51
CA ARG A 204 19.04 6.15 -0.90
C ARG A 204 18.33 6.42 0.42
N PHE A 205 19.10 6.54 1.48
CA PHE A 205 18.67 6.97 2.79
C PHE A 205 19.43 8.23 3.22
N PRO A 206 18.92 9.04 4.15
CA PRO A 206 19.66 10.20 4.68
C PRO A 206 20.86 9.73 5.51
N ASP A 207 21.91 10.54 5.58
CA ASP A 207 23.08 10.27 6.42
C ASP A 207 22.68 10.20 7.91
N ASP A 208 21.78 11.12 8.35
CA ASP A 208 21.13 11.05 9.66
C ASP A 208 19.89 10.14 9.57
N THR A 209 20.04 8.92 10.01
CA THR A 209 18.96 7.91 10.01
C THR A 209 17.96 8.05 11.18
N LYS A 210 18.02 9.14 11.93
CA LYS A 210 17.09 9.38 13.04
C LYS A 210 15.64 9.43 12.52
N GLY A 211 14.78 8.61 13.12
CA GLY A 211 13.39 8.45 12.69
C GLY A 211 13.18 7.43 11.57
N LEU A 212 14.25 6.90 10.97
CA LEU A 212 14.16 5.83 9.97
C LEU A 212 14.16 4.46 10.66
N THR A 213 13.17 3.63 10.32
CA THR A 213 13.07 2.23 10.78
C THR A 213 12.95 1.33 9.57
N PRO A 214 13.93 0.45 9.29
CA PRO A 214 13.78 -0.61 8.31
C PRO A 214 12.65 -1.57 8.73
N ILE A 215 11.67 -1.78 7.85
CA ILE A 215 10.50 -2.61 8.14
C ILE A 215 10.63 -4.00 7.51
N LEU A 216 10.97 -4.09 6.23
CA LEU A 216 11.25 -5.35 5.56
C LEU A 216 12.69 -5.37 5.07
N GLN A 217 13.40 -6.40 5.44
CA GLN A 217 14.79 -6.60 5.07
C GLN A 217 15.02 -8.06 4.65
N ALA A 218 15.85 -8.26 3.63
CA ALA A 218 16.32 -9.57 3.21
C ALA A 218 17.69 -9.46 2.55
N VAL A 219 18.34 -10.59 2.30
CA VAL A 219 19.61 -10.66 1.58
C VAL A 219 19.32 -10.99 0.11
N PRO A 220 19.49 -10.02 -0.82
CA PRO A 220 19.29 -10.30 -2.24
C PRO A 220 20.35 -11.27 -2.78
N PRO A 221 20.02 -12.04 -3.83
CA PRO A 221 21.01 -12.88 -4.51
C PRO A 221 22.17 -12.04 -5.06
N ASP A 222 23.41 -12.45 -4.81
CA ASP A 222 24.60 -11.69 -5.21
C ASP A 222 24.68 -11.42 -6.72
N GLY A 223 24.17 -12.35 -7.54
CA GLY A 223 24.09 -12.19 -9.00
C GLY A 223 23.22 -11.03 -9.46
N THR A 224 22.36 -10.50 -8.61
CA THR A 224 21.49 -9.35 -8.93
C THR A 224 22.14 -7.99 -8.61
N ARG A 225 23.30 -7.97 -7.92
CA ARG A 225 24.01 -6.77 -7.48
C ARG A 225 24.85 -6.19 -8.63
N THR A 226 24.27 -5.34 -9.46
CA THR A 226 24.87 -4.88 -10.72
C THR A 226 25.30 -3.41 -10.74
N THR A 227 24.78 -2.56 -9.86
CA THR A 227 25.21 -1.15 -9.76
C THR A 227 26.52 -1.01 -8.99
N ALA A 228 27.21 0.11 -9.14
CA ALA A 228 28.46 0.38 -8.42
C ALA A 228 28.29 0.27 -6.91
N TYR A 229 27.19 0.76 -6.36
CA TYR A 229 26.86 0.66 -4.94
C TYR A 229 26.61 -0.79 -4.50
N THR A 230 25.76 -1.53 -5.22
CA THR A 230 25.33 -2.85 -4.80
C THR A 230 26.40 -3.93 -4.98
N LYS A 231 27.27 -3.82 -5.99
CA LYS A 231 28.38 -4.79 -6.24
C LYS A 231 29.31 -4.96 -5.05
N GLY A 232 29.56 -3.88 -4.30
CA GLY A 232 30.42 -3.92 -3.11
C GLY A 232 29.79 -4.56 -1.87
N ARG A 233 28.50 -4.93 -1.94
CA ARG A 233 27.69 -5.31 -0.77
C ARG A 233 27.20 -6.76 -0.82
N LYS A 234 28.02 -7.66 -1.34
CA LYS A 234 27.69 -9.08 -1.43
C LYS A 234 27.37 -9.68 -0.05
N GLY A 235 26.30 -10.47 0.02
CA GLY A 235 25.84 -11.10 1.26
C GLY A 235 25.23 -10.13 2.29
N GLU A 236 25.22 -8.82 2.04
CA GLU A 236 24.65 -7.84 2.96
C GLU A 236 23.12 -7.82 2.88
N ILE A 237 22.50 -7.56 4.04
CA ILE A 237 21.06 -7.36 4.14
C ILE A 237 20.69 -6.00 3.54
N GLU A 238 19.58 -5.97 2.80
CA GLU A 238 19.07 -4.76 2.16
C GLU A 238 17.65 -4.44 2.65
N THR A 239 17.32 -3.16 2.68
CA THR A 239 16.02 -2.67 3.10
C THR A 239 15.11 -2.51 1.89
N MET A 240 13.94 -3.15 1.93
CA MET A 240 12.92 -3.13 0.88
C MET A 240 11.66 -2.37 1.28
N ALA A 241 11.44 -2.16 2.58
CA ALA A 241 10.39 -1.29 3.10
C ALA A 241 10.90 -0.57 4.35
N TRP A 242 10.51 0.67 4.52
CA TRP A 242 10.96 1.51 5.63
C TRP A 242 9.88 2.48 6.10
N ALA A 243 9.87 2.75 7.40
CA ALA A 243 9.08 3.79 8.03
C ALA A 243 9.97 4.98 8.37
N TYR A 244 9.42 6.17 8.32
CA TYR A 244 10.12 7.39 8.65
C TYR A 244 9.24 8.31 9.51
N ASP A 245 9.62 8.47 10.78
CA ASP A 245 9.04 9.46 11.66
C ASP A 245 9.71 10.82 11.39
N ARG A 246 8.96 11.72 10.73
CA ARG A 246 9.45 13.05 10.37
C ARG A 246 9.56 13.97 11.59
N LYS A 247 10.47 14.93 11.53
CA LYS A 247 10.68 15.93 12.59
C LYS A 247 9.46 16.84 12.82
N ASP A 248 8.61 17.02 11.80
CA ASP A 248 7.34 17.74 11.87
C ASP A 248 6.19 16.95 12.51
N GLY A 249 6.47 15.73 12.96
CA GLY A 249 5.48 14.80 13.50
C GLY A 249 4.63 14.10 12.45
N GLY A 250 4.88 14.31 11.17
CA GLY A 250 4.30 13.50 10.07
C GLY A 250 5.03 12.16 9.92
N ARG A 251 4.53 11.30 9.05
CA ARG A 251 5.04 9.94 8.86
C ARG A 251 5.21 9.63 7.38
N GLY A 252 6.33 9.04 7.02
CA GLY A 252 6.63 8.57 5.68
C GLY A 252 6.77 7.05 5.63
N PHE A 253 6.39 6.42 4.54
CA PHE A 253 6.58 4.98 4.31
C PHE A 253 6.90 4.72 2.84
N GLY A 254 7.97 3.97 2.60
CA GLY A 254 8.32 3.44 1.30
C GLY A 254 8.29 1.92 1.30
N PHE A 255 7.77 1.34 0.23
CA PHE A 255 7.60 -0.10 0.06
C PHE A 255 7.89 -0.49 -1.38
N THR A 256 8.88 -1.34 -1.62
CA THR A 256 9.36 -1.63 -2.96
C THR A 256 8.67 -2.79 -3.66
N GLY A 257 7.91 -3.62 -2.93
CA GLY A 257 7.08 -4.68 -3.52
C GLY A 257 5.83 -4.13 -4.20
N GLY A 258 5.12 -4.99 -4.94
CA GLY A 258 3.86 -4.65 -5.60
C GLY A 258 3.94 -4.62 -7.13
N HIS A 259 5.01 -5.15 -7.73
CA HIS A 259 5.09 -5.40 -9.16
C HIS A 259 4.04 -6.41 -9.59
N PHE A 260 4.02 -7.57 -8.94
CA PHE A 260 3.07 -8.64 -9.25
C PHE A 260 1.77 -8.46 -8.50
N HIS A 261 0.69 -8.21 -9.22
CA HIS A 261 -0.65 -8.03 -8.65
C HIS A 261 -1.11 -9.24 -7.80
N ARG A 262 -0.70 -10.47 -8.17
CA ARG A 262 -1.00 -11.68 -7.41
C ARG A 262 -0.55 -11.62 -5.93
N ASN A 263 0.43 -10.79 -5.61
CA ASN A 263 0.97 -10.68 -4.26
C ASN A 263 -0.03 -10.06 -3.26
N TRP A 264 -1.08 -9.38 -3.76
CA TRP A 264 -2.20 -8.97 -2.92
C TRP A 264 -2.94 -10.17 -2.29
N ALA A 265 -2.78 -11.40 -2.78
CA ALA A 265 -3.31 -12.60 -2.14
C ALA A 265 -2.50 -13.08 -0.94
N ASP A 266 -1.25 -12.61 -0.74
CA ASP A 266 -0.46 -12.91 0.44
C ASP A 266 -0.93 -12.06 1.63
N GLU A 267 -1.23 -12.70 2.78
CA GLU A 267 -1.80 -12.03 3.94
C GLU A 267 -0.79 -11.10 4.61
N ASP A 268 0.46 -11.53 4.74
CA ASP A 268 1.50 -10.75 5.40
C ASP A 268 1.90 -9.53 4.56
N PHE A 269 1.96 -9.68 3.22
CA PHE A 269 2.11 -8.56 2.29
C PHE A 269 0.99 -7.51 2.47
N ARG A 270 -0.29 -7.93 2.44
CA ARG A 270 -1.42 -7.02 2.63
C ARG A 270 -1.36 -6.34 3.99
N ARG A 271 -1.05 -7.09 5.04
CA ARG A 271 -1.03 -6.59 6.42
C ARG A 271 0.03 -5.52 6.61
N VAL A 272 1.25 -5.72 6.08
CA VAL A 272 2.29 -4.70 6.11
C VAL A 272 1.81 -3.40 5.46
N VAL A 273 1.22 -3.49 4.25
CA VAL A 273 0.76 -2.30 3.52
C VAL A 273 -0.38 -1.59 4.25
N VAL A 274 -1.40 -2.33 4.71
CA VAL A 274 -2.54 -1.75 5.44
C VAL A 274 -2.08 -1.13 6.75
N ASN A 275 -1.28 -1.83 7.55
CA ASN A 275 -0.71 -1.31 8.80
C ASN A 275 0.08 -0.01 8.55
N ALA A 276 0.88 0.03 7.48
CA ALA A 276 1.68 1.21 7.12
C ALA A 276 0.81 2.42 6.78
N VAL A 277 -0.27 2.22 6.03
CA VAL A 277 -1.22 3.29 5.70
C VAL A 277 -1.93 3.79 6.96
N LEU A 278 -2.40 2.89 7.82
CA LEU A 278 -3.02 3.25 9.09
C LEU A 278 -2.04 4.04 9.97
N TRP A 279 -0.81 3.53 10.11
CA TRP A 279 0.24 4.21 10.87
C TRP A 279 0.54 5.59 10.29
N ALA A 280 0.69 5.73 8.97
CA ALA A 280 0.94 7.01 8.33
C ALA A 280 -0.21 8.01 8.54
N ALA A 281 -1.46 7.54 8.55
CA ALA A 281 -2.66 8.33 8.85
C ALA A 281 -2.84 8.61 10.37
N LYS A 282 -1.93 8.15 11.21
CA LYS A 282 -2.02 8.23 12.69
C LYS A 282 -3.26 7.52 13.26
N VAL A 283 -3.67 6.44 12.61
CA VAL A 283 -4.65 5.49 13.16
C VAL A 283 -3.88 4.44 13.97
N GLU A 284 -4.41 4.09 15.13
CA GLU A 284 -3.82 3.02 15.95
C GLU A 284 -3.93 1.68 15.21
N VAL A 285 -2.80 1.01 15.03
CA VAL A 285 -2.76 -0.35 14.50
C VAL A 285 -2.98 -1.33 15.65
N PRO A 286 -3.99 -2.22 15.59
CA PRO A 286 -4.21 -3.23 16.63
C PRO A 286 -2.97 -4.10 16.88
N GLU A 287 -2.80 -4.63 18.08
CA GLU A 287 -1.67 -5.53 18.41
C GLU A 287 -1.62 -6.79 17.52
N ALA A 288 -2.78 -7.31 17.13
CA ALA A 288 -2.89 -8.43 16.18
C ALA A 288 -2.71 -8.01 14.71
N GLY A 289 -2.40 -6.73 14.43
CA GLY A 289 -2.40 -6.14 13.10
C GLY A 289 -3.79 -5.74 12.61
N ALA A 290 -3.85 -5.02 11.52
CA ALA A 290 -5.10 -4.67 10.86
C ALA A 290 -5.82 -5.92 10.34
N LYS A 291 -7.14 -5.86 10.29
CA LYS A 291 -7.95 -6.85 9.58
C LYS A 291 -7.72 -6.70 8.08
N VAL A 292 -7.38 -7.80 7.41
CA VAL A 292 -7.06 -7.83 5.98
C VAL A 292 -7.77 -9.01 5.29
N ALA A 293 -9.05 -9.22 5.63
CA ALA A 293 -9.85 -10.26 4.99
C ALA A 293 -9.92 -10.01 3.47
N PHE A 294 -9.69 -11.03 2.67
CA PHE A 294 -9.53 -10.94 1.24
C PHE A 294 -10.08 -12.18 0.55
N ASP A 295 -10.85 -11.97 -0.52
CA ASP A 295 -11.27 -13.04 -1.42
C ASP A 295 -10.27 -13.13 -2.58
N PRO A 296 -9.61 -14.29 -2.82
CA PRO A 296 -8.71 -14.46 -3.95
C PRO A 296 -9.34 -14.14 -5.33
N ALA A 297 -10.65 -14.21 -5.46
CA ALA A 297 -11.36 -13.80 -6.67
C ALA A 297 -11.20 -12.30 -6.97
N ASP A 298 -10.91 -11.47 -5.97
CA ASP A 298 -10.69 -10.03 -6.13
C ASP A 298 -9.42 -9.70 -6.91
N LEU A 299 -8.47 -10.64 -7.04
CA LEU A 299 -7.32 -10.50 -7.96
C LEU A 299 -7.74 -10.29 -9.41
N ASN A 300 -8.94 -10.71 -9.77
CA ASN A 300 -9.43 -10.69 -11.14
C ASN A 300 -10.52 -9.64 -11.35
N LYS A 301 -10.52 -8.58 -10.56
CA LYS A 301 -11.46 -7.45 -10.64
C LYS A 301 -10.72 -6.14 -10.89
N ASN A 302 -11.36 -5.23 -11.60
CA ASN A 302 -10.88 -3.86 -11.84
C ASN A 302 -9.52 -3.79 -12.56
N LEU A 303 -9.13 -4.83 -13.28
CA LEU A 303 -7.85 -4.90 -13.98
C LEU A 303 -7.77 -3.87 -15.12
N ASP A 304 -6.55 -3.51 -15.49
CA ASP A 304 -6.31 -2.74 -16.70
C ASP A 304 -6.38 -3.67 -17.94
N ARG A 305 -7.03 -3.21 -19.00
CA ARG A 305 -7.06 -3.96 -20.27
C ARG A 305 -5.71 -3.82 -20.99
N LYS A 306 -4.78 -4.74 -20.70
CA LYS A 306 -3.41 -4.76 -21.22
C LYS A 306 -3.27 -5.83 -22.32
N GLY A 307 -2.81 -5.43 -23.49
CA GLY A 307 -2.63 -6.34 -24.62
C GLY A 307 -3.94 -6.71 -25.35
N LYS A 308 -3.82 -7.60 -26.35
CA LYS A 308 -4.91 -8.04 -27.24
C LYS A 308 -5.31 -9.51 -27.04
N GLY A 309 -4.68 -10.22 -26.08
CA GLY A 309 -4.92 -11.65 -25.84
C GLY A 309 -6.19 -11.91 -25.02
N GLU A 310 -6.57 -13.20 -24.95
CA GLU A 310 -7.60 -13.63 -24.02
C GLU A 310 -7.20 -13.40 -22.58
N PHE A 311 -8.17 -13.10 -21.75
CA PHE A 311 -7.96 -12.96 -20.31
C PHE A 311 -7.46 -14.27 -19.69
N LYS A 312 -6.38 -14.19 -18.94
CA LYS A 312 -5.86 -15.30 -18.14
C LYS A 312 -6.01 -14.93 -16.65
N PRO A 313 -6.74 -15.76 -15.86
CA PRO A 313 -6.93 -15.49 -14.46
C PRO A 313 -5.60 -15.35 -13.71
N ILE A 314 -5.49 -14.32 -12.88
CA ILE A 314 -4.38 -14.12 -11.97
C ILE A 314 -4.62 -15.03 -10.77
N LEU A 315 -3.69 -15.94 -10.53
CA LEU A 315 -3.75 -16.88 -9.42
C LEU A 315 -2.87 -16.39 -8.26
N PRO A 316 -3.27 -16.69 -7.00
CA PRO A 316 -2.42 -16.43 -5.83
C PRO A 316 -1.03 -17.03 -6.00
N PRO A 317 0.01 -16.45 -5.37
CA PRO A 317 1.33 -17.06 -5.35
C PRO A 317 1.23 -18.47 -4.72
N GLY A 318 1.88 -19.45 -5.35
CA GLY A 318 1.99 -20.79 -4.76
C GLY A 318 2.65 -20.73 -3.40
N LYS A 319 2.11 -21.44 -2.41
CA LYS A 319 2.82 -21.63 -1.12
C LYS A 319 4.04 -22.49 -1.40
N LYS A 320 5.21 -21.97 -1.09
CA LYS A 320 6.48 -22.73 -1.09
C LYS A 320 6.63 -23.52 0.21
#